data_5908dc6dfe07a2b69cd165b7607d7386
#
_entry.id   5908dc6dfe07a2b69cd165b7607d7386
#
_cell.length_a   1.000
_cell.length_b   1.000
_cell.length_c   1.000
_cell.angle_alpha   90.00
_cell.angle_beta   90.00
_cell.angle_gamma   90.00
#
_symmetry.space_group_name_H-M   'P 1'
#
loop_
_entity.id
_entity.type
_entity.pdbx_description
1 polymer ?
#
loop_
_entity_poly.entity_id
_entity_poly.type
_entity_poly.pdbx_seq_one_letter_code
_entity_poly.pdbx_strand_id
1 'polypeptide(L)'
;MRKVIVLFAIFVLAPVSIFAQEKVEKPIEVNISYGGPQAMLGWVGGAHTTFSAMLEVKYTPIKWVSIGLVGGLRDKSRGADLGPVEEGELETGTSYDANLMLNIYGNWLTKKHLRLYSGIGYGTMGGYIDSDYRPSHGFQFIPIGLSYGRTFYGFAELGMGWMYTPARAGIGIRF
;
A
#
# COMPACT_ATOMS: atom_id res chain seq x y z
N MET A 1 29.90 -4.06 19.85
CA MET A 1 28.95 -3.98 18.74
C MET A 1 28.62 -5.34 18.11
N ARG A 2 29.58 -6.21 17.72
CA ARG A 2 29.28 -7.54 17.13
C ARG A 2 28.35 -8.42 17.98
N LYS A 3 28.54 -8.46 19.32
CA LYS A 3 27.72 -9.29 20.23
C LYS A 3 26.24 -8.82 20.31
N VAL A 4 25.99 -7.52 20.18
CA VAL A 4 24.64 -6.95 20.20
C VAL A 4 23.89 -7.29 18.92
N ILE A 5 24.58 -7.25 17.77
CA ILE A 5 24.00 -7.62 16.46
C ILE A 5 23.62 -9.10 16.43
N VAL A 6 24.48 -9.97 16.99
CA VAL A 6 24.18 -11.41 17.06
C VAL A 6 23.00 -11.68 17.99
N LEU A 7 22.90 -11.01 19.16
CA LEU A 7 21.74 -11.14 20.06
C LEU A 7 20.45 -10.64 19.38
N PHE A 8 20.51 -9.51 18.67
CA PHE A 8 19.36 -8.98 17.94
C PHE A 8 18.93 -9.93 16.81
N ALA A 9 19.90 -10.49 16.06
CA ALA A 9 19.63 -11.49 15.04
C ALA A 9 18.98 -12.76 15.60
N ILE A 10 19.45 -13.24 16.75
CA ILE A 10 18.86 -14.40 17.45
C ILE A 10 17.45 -14.06 17.95
N PHE A 11 17.22 -12.87 18.49
CA PHE A 11 15.91 -12.45 18.98
C PHE A 11 14.89 -12.25 17.87
N VAL A 12 15.33 -11.86 16.67
CA VAL A 12 14.49 -11.73 15.48
C VAL A 12 14.26 -13.08 14.80
N LEU A 13 15.26 -13.97 14.79
CA LEU A 13 15.19 -15.26 14.09
C LEU A 13 14.60 -16.40 14.95
N ALA A 14 14.73 -16.33 16.28
CA ALA A 14 14.20 -17.38 17.19
C ALA A 14 12.66 -17.53 17.10
N PRO A 15 11.84 -16.46 17.07
CA PRO A 15 10.41 -16.63 16.87
C PRO A 15 10.06 -17.16 15.48
N VAL A 16 10.90 -16.89 14.45
CA VAL A 16 10.68 -17.38 13.09
C VAL A 16 10.61 -18.91 13.03
N SER A 17 11.49 -19.59 13.74
CA SER A 17 11.57 -21.06 13.75
C SER A 17 10.41 -21.72 14.51
N ILE A 18 9.86 -21.08 15.53
CA ILE A 18 8.75 -21.62 16.33
C ILE A 18 7.41 -21.50 15.59
N PHE A 19 7.23 -20.41 14.82
CA PHE A 19 5.99 -20.14 14.08
C PHE A 19 6.00 -20.67 12.63
N ALA A 20 7.13 -21.16 12.14
CA ALA A 20 7.30 -21.63 10.76
C ALA A 20 6.54 -22.92 10.43
N GLN A 21 5.96 -23.61 11.40
CA GLN A 21 5.33 -24.91 11.17
C GLN A 21 3.83 -24.85 10.82
N GLU A 22 3.19 -23.71 10.93
CA GLU A 22 1.75 -23.62 10.64
C GLU A 22 1.52 -23.24 9.17
N LYS A 23 1.25 -24.27 8.34
CA LYS A 23 0.94 -24.12 6.93
C LYS A 23 -0.30 -23.25 6.73
N VAL A 24 -0.17 -22.26 5.87
CA VAL A 24 -1.31 -21.43 5.45
C VAL A 24 -2.09 -22.20 4.39
N GLU A 25 -3.37 -22.45 4.64
CA GLU A 25 -4.22 -23.22 3.70
C GLU A 25 -4.40 -22.51 2.36
N LYS A 26 -4.46 -21.18 2.39
CA LYS A 26 -4.68 -20.33 1.23
C LYS A 26 -3.62 -19.21 1.23
N PRO A 27 -2.43 -19.50 0.69
CA PRO A 27 -1.32 -18.57 0.80
C PRO A 27 -1.34 -17.42 -0.20
N ILE A 28 -2.11 -17.54 -1.28
CA ILE A 28 -2.17 -16.53 -2.34
C ILE A 28 -3.47 -15.74 -2.20
N GLU A 29 -3.34 -14.42 -2.27
CA GLU A 29 -4.46 -13.49 -2.25
C GLU A 29 -4.36 -12.54 -3.44
N VAL A 30 -5.49 -12.25 -4.05
CA VAL A 30 -5.60 -11.22 -5.10
C VAL A 30 -6.62 -10.18 -4.65
N ASN A 31 -6.21 -8.92 -4.64
CA ASN A 31 -6.99 -7.81 -4.11
C ASN A 31 -7.19 -6.74 -5.16
N ILE A 32 -8.39 -6.20 -5.23
CA ILE A 32 -8.68 -4.95 -5.92
C ILE A 32 -9.06 -3.93 -4.86
N SER A 33 -8.47 -2.77 -4.94
CA SER A 33 -8.68 -1.73 -3.95
C SER A 33 -8.69 -0.34 -4.55
N TYR A 34 -9.25 0.53 -3.77
CA TYR A 34 -9.32 1.94 -4.04
C TYR A 34 -8.71 2.68 -2.85
N GLY A 35 -7.65 3.43 -3.11
CA GLY A 35 -7.00 4.29 -2.15
C GLY A 35 -7.39 5.71 -2.44
N GLY A 36 -7.98 6.28 -1.51
CA GLY A 36 -8.35 7.66 -1.66
C GLY A 36 -7.58 8.50 -0.79
N PRO A 37 -7.89 9.69 -1.11
CA PRO A 37 -6.92 10.69 -1.41
C PRO A 37 -6.39 11.23 -0.15
N GLN A 38 -5.44 12.07 -0.30
CA GLN A 38 -5.11 13.12 0.65
C GLN A 38 -6.35 13.94 1.12
N ALA A 39 -7.55 13.41 0.96
CA ALA A 39 -8.83 14.05 1.28
C ALA A 39 -8.97 14.42 2.75
N MET A 40 -8.32 13.72 3.69
CA MET A 40 -8.31 14.16 5.08
C MET A 40 -7.37 15.34 5.32
N LEU A 41 -6.29 15.48 4.54
CA LEU A 41 -5.42 16.65 4.60
C LEU A 41 -5.93 17.80 3.70
N GLY A 42 -6.71 17.49 2.67
CA GLY A 42 -7.40 18.45 1.82
C GLY A 42 -8.45 19.28 2.55
N TRP A 43 -8.96 18.79 3.68
CA TRP A 43 -9.82 19.59 4.57
C TRP A 43 -9.07 20.76 5.21
N VAL A 44 -7.76 20.67 5.29
CA VAL A 44 -6.88 21.74 5.82
C VAL A 44 -6.25 22.60 4.73
N GLY A 45 -6.25 22.17 3.45
CA GLY A 45 -5.49 22.85 2.41
C GLY A 45 -6.10 22.90 1.01
N GLY A 46 -7.38 22.56 0.80
CA GLY A 46 -8.03 22.72 -0.51
C GLY A 46 -7.49 21.82 -1.63
N ALA A 47 -6.69 20.81 -1.31
CA ALA A 47 -6.10 19.92 -2.31
C ALA A 47 -7.15 18.98 -2.92
N HIS A 48 -7.23 18.97 -4.25
CA HIS A 48 -8.12 18.09 -4.99
C HIS A 48 -7.74 16.62 -4.82
N THR A 49 -8.77 15.80 -4.75
CA THR A 49 -8.72 14.38 -4.44
C THR A 49 -8.24 13.58 -5.64
N THR A 50 -7.00 13.09 -5.59
CA THR A 50 -6.50 12.10 -6.55
C THR A 50 -6.82 10.69 -6.07
N PHE A 51 -7.52 9.95 -6.87
CA PHE A 51 -7.91 8.58 -6.58
C PHE A 51 -6.90 7.59 -7.18
N SER A 52 -6.65 6.51 -6.46
CA SER A 52 -5.79 5.45 -6.95
C SER A 52 -6.54 4.12 -6.96
N ALA A 53 -6.69 3.55 -8.15
CA ALA A 53 -7.13 2.16 -8.29
C ALA A 53 -5.91 1.25 -8.23
N MET A 54 -5.97 0.19 -7.41
CA MET A 54 -4.83 -0.69 -7.14
C MET A 54 -5.24 -2.15 -7.25
N LEU A 55 -4.34 -2.95 -7.84
CA LEU A 55 -4.36 -4.41 -7.85
C LEU A 55 -3.18 -4.90 -7.04
N GLU A 56 -3.40 -5.84 -6.14
CA GLU A 56 -2.36 -6.46 -5.33
C GLU A 56 -2.42 -7.98 -5.44
N VAL A 57 -1.26 -8.59 -5.63
CA VAL A 57 -1.06 -10.03 -5.44
C VAL A 57 -0.22 -10.20 -4.18
N LYS A 58 -0.77 -10.90 -3.19
CA LYS A 58 -0.15 -11.11 -1.88
C LYS A 58 0.11 -12.59 -1.67
N TYR A 59 1.31 -12.91 -1.20
CA TYR A 59 1.71 -14.26 -0.79
C TYR A 59 1.99 -14.29 0.70
N THR A 60 1.39 -15.25 1.39
CA THR A 60 1.50 -15.46 2.84
C THR A 60 2.21 -16.79 3.11
N PRO A 61 3.55 -16.82 3.13
CA PRO A 61 4.31 -18.06 3.36
C PRO A 61 4.05 -18.65 4.75
N ILE A 62 3.86 -17.80 5.72
CA ILE A 62 3.61 -18.16 7.12
C ILE A 62 2.54 -17.24 7.71
N LYS A 63 1.80 -17.69 8.71
CA LYS A 63 0.62 -16.97 9.23
C LYS A 63 0.89 -15.52 9.66
N TRP A 64 2.09 -15.21 10.07
CA TRP A 64 2.44 -13.90 10.61
C TRP A 64 3.18 -12.96 9.64
N VAL A 65 3.55 -13.45 8.42
CA VAL A 65 4.19 -12.62 7.37
C VAL A 65 3.49 -12.80 6.04
N SER A 66 3.26 -11.69 5.36
CA SER A 66 2.80 -11.68 3.97
C SER A 66 3.66 -10.73 3.15
N ILE A 67 3.83 -11.04 1.88
CA ILE A 67 4.55 -10.22 0.90
C ILE A 67 3.57 -9.92 -0.22
N GLY A 68 3.41 -8.66 -0.57
CA GLY A 68 2.48 -8.20 -1.61
C GLY A 68 3.17 -7.38 -2.69
N LEU A 69 2.83 -7.66 -3.94
CA LEU A 69 3.17 -6.81 -5.07
C LEU A 69 1.92 -6.02 -5.46
N VAL A 70 1.99 -4.71 -5.37
CA VAL A 70 0.90 -3.78 -5.65
C VAL A 70 1.21 -2.97 -6.89
N GLY A 71 0.34 -3.03 -7.88
CA GLY A 71 0.33 -2.13 -9.02
C GLY A 71 -0.87 -1.20 -8.94
N GLY A 72 -0.72 0.05 -9.37
CA GLY A 72 -1.83 0.98 -9.34
C GLY A 72 -1.72 2.07 -10.40
N LEU A 73 -2.87 2.66 -10.66
CA LEU A 73 -3.00 3.84 -11.52
C LEU A 73 -3.56 4.98 -10.67
N ARG A 74 -2.92 6.11 -10.76
CA ARG A 74 -3.31 7.33 -10.07
C ARG A 74 -3.70 8.39 -11.09
N ASP A 75 -4.88 8.94 -10.96
CA ASP A 75 -5.29 10.12 -11.71
C ASP A 75 -4.69 11.36 -11.05
N LYS A 76 -3.93 12.11 -11.81
CA LYS A 76 -3.50 13.47 -11.47
C LYS A 76 -4.50 14.47 -12.05
N SER A 77 -5.73 14.47 -11.56
CA SER A 77 -6.56 15.64 -11.81
C SER A 77 -5.85 16.84 -11.16
N ARG A 78 -5.46 17.81 -11.97
CA ARG A 78 -4.74 19.01 -11.52
C ARG A 78 -5.44 19.60 -10.30
N GLY A 79 -4.83 19.43 -9.14
CA GLY A 79 -5.15 20.26 -8.00
C GLY A 79 -4.84 21.69 -8.37
N ALA A 80 -5.75 22.58 -8.10
CA ALA A 80 -5.51 24.00 -8.26
C ALA A 80 -4.19 24.35 -7.56
N ASP A 81 -3.22 24.71 -8.35
CA ASP A 81 -2.00 25.31 -7.85
C ASP A 81 -2.42 26.54 -7.04
N LEU A 82 -2.03 26.63 -5.79
CA LEU A 82 -2.36 27.78 -4.92
C LEU A 82 -1.56 29.04 -5.31
N GLY A 83 -1.01 29.06 -6.52
CA GLY A 83 -0.43 30.25 -7.15
C GLY A 83 -1.49 31.09 -7.87
N PRO A 84 -1.28 32.40 -8.04
CA PRO A 84 -2.12 33.21 -8.89
C PRO A 84 -2.07 32.64 -10.31
N VAL A 85 -3.20 32.09 -10.77
CA VAL A 85 -3.36 31.55 -12.11
C VAL A 85 -3.28 32.74 -13.06
N GLU A 86 -2.24 32.82 -13.87
CA GLU A 86 -2.26 33.66 -15.06
C GLU A 86 -3.33 33.10 -15.99
N GLU A 87 -4.33 33.91 -16.30
CA GLU A 87 -5.44 33.58 -17.20
C GLU A 87 -4.87 33.26 -18.60
N GLY A 88 -4.73 31.98 -18.95
CA GLY A 88 -4.29 31.58 -20.27
C GLY A 88 -4.01 30.14 -20.55
N GLU A 89 -3.69 29.32 -19.56
CA GLU A 89 -3.30 27.93 -19.80
C GLU A 89 -4.15 26.90 -19.01
N LEU A 90 -5.38 26.75 -19.47
CA LEU A 90 -6.20 25.57 -19.20
C LEU A 90 -5.80 24.44 -20.16
N GLU A 91 -4.59 23.86 -19.99
CA GLU A 91 -4.30 22.58 -20.59
C GLU A 91 -5.07 21.49 -19.82
N THR A 92 -6.19 21.08 -20.38
CA THR A 92 -6.99 19.93 -19.98
C THR A 92 -6.28 18.62 -20.37
N GLY A 93 -5.12 18.35 -19.77
CA GLY A 93 -4.40 17.09 -19.95
C GLY A 93 -4.70 16.15 -18.77
N THR A 94 -5.40 15.06 -19.02
CA THR A 94 -5.52 13.96 -18.04
C THR A 94 -4.17 13.30 -17.92
N SER A 95 -3.49 13.45 -16.78
CA SER A 95 -2.20 12.85 -16.53
C SER A 95 -2.38 11.67 -15.55
N TYR A 96 -1.94 10.49 -15.95
CA TYR A 96 -1.95 9.30 -15.10
C TYR A 96 -0.54 8.93 -14.68
N ASP A 97 -0.38 8.63 -13.39
CA ASP A 97 0.83 7.99 -12.87
C ASP A 97 0.56 6.49 -12.68
N ALA A 98 1.47 5.66 -13.19
CA ALA A 98 1.52 4.26 -12.84
C ALA A 98 2.48 4.05 -11.67
N ASN A 99 2.13 3.15 -10.77
CA ASN A 99 2.98 2.81 -9.63
C ASN A 99 3.12 1.29 -9.48
N LEU A 100 4.26 0.88 -8.94
CA LEU A 100 4.55 -0.51 -8.59
C LEU A 100 5.28 -0.52 -7.26
N MET A 101 4.81 -1.33 -6.31
CA MET A 101 5.35 -1.37 -4.96
C MET A 101 5.38 -2.79 -4.41
N LEU A 102 6.47 -3.12 -3.74
CA LEU A 102 6.62 -4.32 -2.94
C LEU A 102 6.31 -3.99 -1.48
N ASN A 103 5.34 -4.69 -0.90
CA ASN A 103 4.94 -4.54 0.50
C ASN A 103 5.30 -5.78 1.30
N ILE A 104 5.69 -5.58 2.56
CA ILE A 104 5.86 -6.63 3.56
C ILE A 104 4.91 -6.33 4.70
N TYR A 105 4.13 -7.34 5.09
CA TYR A 105 3.12 -7.24 6.15
C TYR A 105 3.46 -8.15 7.31
N GLY A 106 3.33 -7.63 8.53
CA GLY A 106 3.31 -8.40 9.77
C GLY A 106 1.86 -8.62 10.22
N ASN A 107 1.41 -9.87 10.25
CA ASN A 107 0.07 -10.23 10.70
C ASN A 107 0.06 -10.46 12.21
N TRP A 108 -0.52 -9.55 12.99
CA TRP A 108 -0.55 -9.63 14.46
C TRP A 108 -1.62 -10.59 14.97
N LEU A 109 -2.74 -10.64 14.25
CA LEU A 109 -3.87 -11.49 14.59
C LEU A 109 -4.37 -12.15 13.32
N THR A 110 -4.36 -13.47 13.31
CA THR A 110 -4.94 -14.27 12.21
C THR A 110 -5.93 -15.25 12.80
N LYS A 111 -7.23 -14.95 12.64
CA LYS A 111 -8.35 -15.83 12.98
C LYS A 111 -9.08 -16.26 11.71
N LYS A 112 -10.01 -17.20 11.85
CA LYS A 112 -10.77 -17.79 10.74
C LYS A 112 -11.38 -16.77 9.77
N HIS A 113 -11.84 -15.63 10.26
CA HIS A 113 -12.51 -14.59 9.47
C HIS A 113 -11.85 -13.21 9.60
N LEU A 114 -10.93 -13.03 10.54
CA LEU A 114 -10.37 -11.74 10.88
C LEU A 114 -8.85 -11.79 10.83
N ARG A 115 -8.25 -10.83 10.14
CA ARG A 115 -6.80 -10.60 10.17
C ARG A 115 -6.55 -9.12 10.48
N LEU A 116 -5.66 -8.87 11.44
CA LEU A 116 -5.08 -7.55 11.73
C LEU A 116 -3.60 -7.58 11.37
N TYR A 117 -3.14 -6.54 10.72
CA TYR A 117 -1.76 -6.47 10.24
C TYR A 117 -1.26 -5.02 10.18
N SER A 118 0.05 -4.88 10.08
CA SER A 118 0.73 -3.66 9.65
C SER A 118 1.69 -3.98 8.54
N GLY A 119 2.22 -2.96 7.87
CA GLY A 119 3.14 -3.19 6.77
C GLY A 119 3.99 -1.99 6.42
N ILE A 120 5.01 -2.28 5.65
CA ILE A 120 5.84 -1.29 4.99
C ILE A 120 5.99 -1.68 3.53
N GLY A 121 6.10 -0.69 2.66
CA GLY A 121 6.32 -0.89 1.24
C GLY A 121 7.38 0.05 0.71
N TYR A 122 8.01 -0.38 -0.37
CA TYR A 122 8.91 0.42 -1.17
C TYR A 122 8.61 0.19 -2.64
N GLY A 123 8.63 1.25 -3.42
CA GLY A 123 8.29 1.13 -4.83
C GLY A 123 8.64 2.35 -5.66
N THR A 124 8.19 2.29 -6.90
CA THR A 124 8.36 3.34 -7.88
C THR A 124 7.02 3.83 -8.38
N MET A 125 6.95 5.10 -8.65
CA MET A 125 5.85 5.76 -9.34
C MET A 125 6.44 6.57 -10.49
N GLY A 126 5.82 6.50 -11.64
CA GLY A 126 6.25 7.29 -12.79
C GLY A 126 5.06 7.78 -13.59
N GLY A 127 5.18 8.99 -14.07
CA GLY A 127 4.25 9.62 -15.01
C GLY A 127 5.01 10.26 -16.15
N TYR A 128 4.29 10.56 -17.22
CA TYR A 128 4.83 11.32 -18.34
C TYR A 128 4.58 12.81 -18.09
N ILE A 129 5.65 13.60 -18.16
CA ILE A 129 5.59 15.06 -18.18
C ILE A 129 6.29 15.46 -19.46
N ASP A 130 5.59 16.14 -20.36
CA ASP A 130 6.11 16.60 -21.66
C ASP A 130 6.81 15.49 -22.48
N SER A 131 6.22 14.28 -22.49
CA SER A 131 6.75 13.06 -23.13
C SER A 131 7.98 12.45 -22.45
N ASP A 132 8.49 13.02 -21.36
CA ASP A 132 9.56 12.47 -20.57
C ASP A 132 9.03 11.63 -19.42
N TYR A 133 9.46 10.36 -19.33
CA TYR A 133 9.14 9.50 -18.20
C TYR A 133 10.03 9.84 -17.01
N ARG A 134 9.43 10.27 -15.91
CA ARG A 134 10.16 10.62 -14.68
C ARG A 134 9.79 9.66 -13.55
N PRO A 135 10.61 8.64 -13.31
CA PRO A 135 10.40 7.75 -12.16
C PRO A 135 10.79 8.44 -10.86
N SER A 136 9.99 8.24 -9.84
CA SER A 136 10.32 8.59 -8.46
C SER A 136 10.09 7.38 -7.56
N HIS A 137 10.82 7.31 -6.45
CA HIS A 137 10.79 6.19 -5.52
C HIS A 137 10.27 6.65 -4.17
N GLY A 138 9.56 5.78 -3.49
CA GLY A 138 9.02 6.14 -2.21
C GLY A 138 8.62 4.97 -1.35
N PHE A 139 8.31 5.30 -0.11
CA PHE A 139 7.89 4.37 0.92
C PHE A 139 6.39 4.50 1.19
N GLN A 140 5.80 3.40 1.59
CA GLN A 140 4.45 3.33 2.14
C GLN A 140 4.53 2.71 3.53
N PHE A 141 3.97 3.37 4.51
CA PHE A 141 3.82 2.85 5.86
C PHE A 141 2.34 2.56 6.12
N ILE A 142 2.06 1.35 6.61
CA ILE A 142 0.70 0.87 6.92
C ILE A 142 0.67 0.53 8.41
N PRO A 143 0.34 1.50 9.29
CA PRO A 143 0.31 1.26 10.72
C PRO A 143 -0.73 0.21 11.12
N ILE A 144 -1.86 0.19 10.45
CA ILE A 144 -2.93 -0.77 10.72
C ILE A 144 -3.70 -1.12 9.45
N GLY A 145 -3.93 -2.41 9.27
CA GLY A 145 -4.83 -2.98 8.29
C GLY A 145 -5.72 -4.04 8.93
N LEU A 146 -6.93 -4.13 8.43
CA LEU A 146 -7.93 -5.10 8.85
C LEU A 146 -8.48 -5.79 7.61
N SER A 147 -8.59 -7.13 7.64
CA SER A 147 -9.36 -7.86 6.64
C SER A 147 -10.36 -8.80 7.31
N TYR A 148 -11.57 -8.87 6.74
CA TYR A 148 -12.65 -9.69 7.23
C TYR A 148 -13.27 -10.53 6.13
N GLY A 149 -13.33 -11.84 6.35
CA GLY A 149 -13.85 -12.83 5.42
C GLY A 149 -12.94 -14.06 5.33
N ARG A 150 -13.36 -15.08 4.58
CA ARG A 150 -12.61 -16.34 4.37
C ARG A 150 -11.97 -16.36 2.98
N THR A 151 -12.63 -16.98 2.04
CA THR A 151 -12.21 -17.05 0.62
C THR A 151 -12.40 -15.68 -0.03
N PHE A 152 -13.60 -15.12 0.08
CA PHE A 152 -13.87 -13.72 -0.26
C PHE A 152 -13.76 -12.90 1.01
N TYR A 153 -13.11 -11.74 0.93
CA TYR A 153 -12.95 -10.85 2.06
C TYR A 153 -12.93 -9.38 1.62
N GLY A 154 -13.37 -8.55 2.55
CA GLY A 154 -13.15 -7.11 2.47
C GLY A 154 -11.95 -6.71 3.34
N PHE A 155 -11.31 -5.61 3.02
CA PHE A 155 -10.24 -5.07 3.83
C PHE A 155 -10.23 -3.54 3.81
N ALA A 156 -9.65 -2.98 4.86
CA ALA A 156 -9.36 -1.56 4.98
C ALA A 156 -8.00 -1.37 5.65
N GLU A 157 -7.26 -0.39 5.21
CA GLU A 157 -5.94 -0.02 5.73
C GLU A 157 -5.87 1.48 5.96
N LEU A 158 -5.21 1.86 7.03
CA LEU A 158 -4.69 3.21 7.19
C LEU A 158 -3.24 3.20 6.73
N GLY A 159 -2.84 4.25 6.01
CA GLY A 159 -1.51 4.31 5.45
C GLY A 159 -1.02 5.74 5.26
N MET A 160 0.29 5.89 5.28
CA MET A 160 0.98 7.13 4.98
C MET A 160 2.09 6.84 3.99
N GLY A 161 2.14 7.59 2.90
CA GLY A 161 3.19 7.40 1.92
C GLY A 161 2.80 7.73 0.49
N TRP A 162 3.46 7.06 -0.44
CA TRP A 162 3.44 7.41 -1.85
C TRP A 162 2.23 6.88 -2.62
N MET A 163 1.70 5.70 -2.25
CA MET A 163 0.60 5.11 -3.01
C MET A 163 -0.76 5.66 -2.60
N TYR A 164 -0.97 5.81 -1.32
CA TYR A 164 -2.22 6.32 -0.77
C TYR A 164 -2.01 6.93 0.61
N THR A 165 -2.85 7.87 0.92
CA THR A 165 -2.97 8.53 2.24
C THR A 165 -4.39 9.11 2.33
N PRO A 166 -5.12 8.98 3.45
CA PRO A 166 -4.75 8.24 4.65
C PRO A 166 -5.25 6.80 4.65
N ALA A 167 -6.10 6.41 3.71
CA ALA A 167 -6.78 5.13 3.76
C ALA A 167 -6.91 4.45 2.40
N ARG A 168 -6.93 3.12 2.45
CA ARG A 168 -7.24 2.23 1.32
C ARG A 168 -8.28 1.21 1.76
N ALA A 169 -9.24 0.91 0.90
CA ALA A 169 -10.20 -0.16 1.12
C ALA A 169 -10.41 -0.97 -0.15
N GLY A 170 -10.80 -2.23 -0.01
CA GLY A 170 -10.97 -3.10 -1.15
C GLY A 170 -11.58 -4.44 -0.79
N ILE A 171 -11.62 -5.27 -1.82
CA ILE A 171 -12.07 -6.66 -1.73
C ILE A 171 -10.99 -7.58 -2.28
N GLY A 172 -10.98 -8.83 -1.84
CA GLY A 172 -10.01 -9.81 -2.30
C GLY A 172 -10.53 -11.24 -2.23
N ILE A 173 -9.75 -12.10 -2.86
CA ILE A 173 -9.97 -13.55 -2.87
C ILE A 173 -8.70 -14.26 -2.43
N ARG A 174 -8.86 -15.33 -1.64
CA ARG A 174 -7.79 -16.22 -1.15
C ARG A 174 -7.87 -17.57 -1.82
N PHE A 175 -6.73 -18.06 -2.28
CA PHE A 175 -6.54 -19.35 -2.93
C PHE A 175 -5.69 -20.29 -2.10
#